data_7c5cd1539969ca6750ed1811face21d9
#
_entry.id   7c5cd1539969ca6750ed1811face21d9
#
_cell.length_a   1.000
_cell.length_b   1.000
_cell.length_c   1.000
_cell.angle_alpha   90.00
_cell.angle_beta   90.00
_cell.angle_gamma   90.00
#
_symmetry.space_group_name_H-M   'P 1'
#
loop_
_entity.id
_entity.type
_entity.pdbx_description
1 polymer ?
#
loop_
_entity_poly.entity_id
_entity_poly.type
_entity_poly.pdbx_seq_one_letter_code
_entity_poly.pdbx_strand_id
1 'polypeptide(L)'
;MQETALLELRGICKFFPGVRALDGVDFTLCKGEIHALMGENGAGKSTLIKVLTGVYSKDEGTISMEGTPVQIRTTQDALKAGISTVYQEITLCPNLTVAENLYIGRTKGAFTNWRKMNAGAKKLLSSLGIPAAPTQQLSSCSIAVQQMVAIARAVDMECKVLILDEPTSSLDEQEVEKLFKLMLDLKSRGVGIIFVTHFLEQVYAVCDRITVLRDGKLVGEYKIAELPRVQLVSKMLGKELDDLSEIKTEGAEDALENAEVVYEASGLSSAAGVRPFDFSIRRGEVNGFTGLLGSGRSESVRAIFGADHVSSGTVKMGGKPVKITSPLAAMKHGISYLPEDRKRDGIIGDLSVRDNIILARQVLDGFFHPISKAKAEKYAEEYIRLLSIKTASTDTPIKSLSGGNQQKVILARWLLANPVYMILDEPTRGIDVGTKVEIQKLVLQLAAEGKSVTFISSEIDEMLRVCSRLVVMRDRQVVGELRGSDLNQSSIMKTIAGGEQA
;
A
#
# COMPACT_ATOMS: atom_id res chain seq x y z
N MET A 1 -19.10 26.32 -16.75
CA MET A 1 -18.08 27.34 -16.38
C MET A 1 -16.79 26.88 -17.01
N GLN A 2 -16.07 27.73 -17.76
CA GLN A 2 -14.74 27.38 -18.24
C GLN A 2 -13.85 27.12 -17.01
N GLU A 3 -13.29 25.93 -16.92
CA GLU A 3 -12.34 25.54 -15.87
C GLU A 3 -11.08 26.40 -16.07
N THR A 4 -10.85 27.36 -15.18
CA THR A 4 -9.69 28.26 -15.28
C THR A 4 -8.46 27.50 -14.77
N ALA A 5 -7.49 27.27 -15.64
CA ALA A 5 -6.23 26.61 -15.30
C ALA A 5 -5.47 27.45 -14.25
N LEU A 6 -5.17 26.82 -13.13
CA LEU A 6 -4.37 27.38 -12.03
C LEU A 6 -2.88 27.15 -12.27
N LEU A 7 -2.52 25.92 -12.64
CA LEU A 7 -1.14 25.49 -12.94
C LEU A 7 -1.13 24.75 -14.28
N GLU A 8 -0.23 25.12 -15.17
CA GLU A 8 0.01 24.43 -16.44
C GLU A 8 1.47 24.09 -16.61
N LEU A 9 1.73 22.85 -16.96
CA LEU A 9 3.03 22.34 -17.40
C LEU A 9 2.92 21.92 -18.86
N ARG A 10 3.87 22.34 -19.69
CA ARG A 10 3.91 22.00 -21.11
C ARG A 10 5.29 21.50 -21.48
N GLY A 11 5.37 20.29 -22.01
CA GLY A 11 6.57 19.66 -22.51
C GLY A 11 7.69 19.52 -21.48
N ILE A 12 7.36 19.23 -20.22
CA ILE A 12 8.38 19.13 -19.15
C ILE A 12 9.29 17.93 -19.39
N CYS A 13 10.60 18.22 -19.52
CA CYS A 13 11.64 17.20 -19.58
C CYS A 13 12.58 17.31 -18.38
N LYS A 14 13.04 16.14 -17.89
CA LYS A 14 14.09 16.01 -16.90
C LYS A 14 14.99 14.83 -17.20
N PHE A 15 16.28 15.13 -17.35
CA PHE A 15 17.29 14.13 -17.67
C PHE A 15 18.25 13.92 -16.50
N PHE A 16 18.61 12.68 -16.27
CA PHE A 16 19.69 12.28 -15.37
C PHE A 16 20.68 11.41 -16.16
N PRO A 17 21.93 11.20 -15.69
CA PRO A 17 22.87 10.35 -16.41
C PRO A 17 22.28 8.98 -16.71
N GLY A 18 22.11 8.68 -18.01
CA GLY A 18 21.56 7.42 -18.50
C GLY A 18 20.04 7.25 -18.43
N VAL A 19 19.27 8.25 -17.92
CA VAL A 19 17.81 8.11 -17.75
C VAL A 19 17.08 9.40 -18.12
N ARG A 20 16.06 9.29 -18.97
CA ARG A 20 15.04 10.33 -19.16
C ARG A 20 13.92 10.11 -18.15
N ALA A 21 13.97 10.84 -17.04
CA ALA A 21 13.00 10.68 -15.96
C ALA A 21 11.65 11.35 -16.26
N LEU A 22 11.66 12.41 -17.08
CA LEU A 22 10.48 13.05 -17.70
C LEU A 22 10.81 13.35 -19.16
N ASP A 23 9.87 13.04 -20.04
CA ASP A 23 10.04 13.16 -21.50
C ASP A 23 8.78 13.79 -22.10
N GLY A 24 8.73 15.13 -22.13
CA GLY A 24 7.66 15.91 -22.72
C GLY A 24 6.34 15.84 -21.97
N VAL A 25 6.36 15.87 -20.64
CA VAL A 25 5.14 15.72 -19.80
C VAL A 25 4.33 17.01 -19.78
N ASP A 26 3.06 16.90 -20.14
CA ASP A 26 2.04 17.93 -19.94
C ASP A 26 1.20 17.59 -18.69
N PHE A 27 0.79 18.64 -17.96
CA PHE A 27 -0.09 18.51 -16.80
C PHE A 27 -0.85 19.80 -16.57
N THR A 28 -2.15 19.69 -16.24
CA THR A 28 -2.99 20.86 -15.99
C THR A 28 -3.77 20.66 -14.69
N LEU A 29 -3.72 21.65 -13.79
CA LEU A 29 -4.52 21.72 -12.57
C LEU A 29 -5.42 22.93 -12.58
N CYS A 30 -6.70 22.73 -12.30
CA CYS A 30 -7.67 23.82 -12.22
C CYS A 30 -7.81 24.36 -10.79
N LYS A 31 -8.38 25.57 -10.67
CA LYS A 31 -8.65 26.16 -9.38
C LYS A 31 -9.76 25.38 -8.65
N GLY A 32 -9.52 25.02 -7.38
CA GLY A 32 -10.50 24.25 -6.61
C GLY A 32 -10.71 22.84 -7.16
N GLU A 33 -9.66 22.21 -7.63
CA GLU A 33 -9.65 20.84 -8.13
C GLU A 33 -8.77 19.94 -7.26
N ILE A 34 -9.17 18.69 -7.08
CA ILE A 34 -8.30 17.62 -6.58
C ILE A 34 -7.95 16.73 -7.77
N HIS A 35 -6.69 16.81 -8.20
CA HIS A 35 -6.17 16.09 -9.37
C HIS A 35 -5.21 14.99 -8.93
N ALA A 36 -5.53 13.75 -9.23
CA ALA A 36 -4.65 12.62 -8.94
C ALA A 36 -3.49 12.54 -9.95
N LEU A 37 -2.27 12.33 -9.45
CA LEU A 37 -1.10 12.00 -10.27
C LEU A 37 -0.70 10.56 -10.00
N MET A 38 -0.92 9.68 -10.98
CA MET A 38 -0.71 8.24 -10.86
C MET A 38 0.25 7.67 -11.89
N GLY A 39 0.71 6.45 -11.64
CA GLY A 39 1.66 5.70 -12.46
C GLY A 39 2.45 4.73 -11.60
N GLU A 40 3.12 3.77 -12.22
CA GLU A 40 3.99 2.81 -11.53
C GLU A 40 5.17 3.47 -10.80
N ASN A 41 5.88 2.69 -9.98
CA ASN A 41 7.15 3.13 -9.41
C ASN A 41 8.17 3.35 -10.54
N GLY A 42 8.80 4.54 -10.54
CA GLY A 42 9.69 4.94 -11.63
C GLY A 42 8.99 5.66 -12.80
N ALA A 43 7.65 5.81 -12.79
CA ALA A 43 6.90 6.50 -13.85
C ALA A 43 7.20 8.00 -13.98
N GLY A 44 7.99 8.60 -13.07
CA GLY A 44 8.35 10.02 -13.11
C GLY A 44 7.57 10.93 -12.14
N LYS A 45 6.59 10.41 -11.38
CA LYS A 45 5.75 11.20 -10.43
C LYS A 45 6.57 12.06 -9.47
N SER A 46 7.44 11.43 -8.70
CA SER A 46 8.29 12.15 -7.72
C SER A 46 9.28 13.11 -8.38
N THR A 47 9.71 12.83 -9.62
CA THR A 47 10.54 13.75 -10.41
C THR A 47 9.74 14.97 -10.81
N LEU A 48 8.49 14.80 -11.25
CA LEU A 48 7.60 15.91 -11.60
C LEU A 48 7.32 16.81 -10.39
N ILE A 49 7.03 16.21 -9.22
CA ILE A 49 6.87 16.94 -7.96
C ILE A 49 8.13 17.73 -7.61
N LYS A 50 9.31 17.11 -7.71
CA LYS A 50 10.58 17.77 -7.41
C LYS A 50 10.91 18.90 -8.38
N VAL A 51 10.45 18.83 -9.62
CA VAL A 51 10.53 19.94 -10.59
C VAL A 51 9.58 21.08 -10.19
N LEU A 52 8.34 20.75 -9.84
CA LEU A 52 7.35 21.74 -9.37
C LEU A 52 7.75 22.44 -8.07
N THR A 53 8.43 21.72 -7.19
CA THR A 53 8.90 22.26 -5.90
C THR A 53 10.27 22.92 -5.95
N GLY A 54 10.91 22.95 -7.14
CA GLY A 54 12.22 23.58 -7.32
C GLY A 54 13.40 22.82 -6.67
N VAL A 55 13.20 21.56 -6.27
CA VAL A 55 14.28 20.65 -5.82
C VAL A 55 15.14 20.23 -7.02
N TYR A 56 14.50 20.02 -8.19
CA TYR A 56 15.18 19.83 -9.45
C TYR A 56 14.79 20.92 -10.42
N SER A 57 15.77 21.44 -11.18
CA SER A 57 15.51 22.29 -12.33
C SER A 57 15.00 21.42 -13.48
N LYS A 58 13.96 21.85 -14.17
CA LYS A 58 13.58 21.26 -15.46
C LYS A 58 14.66 21.50 -16.51
N ASP A 59 14.80 20.58 -17.46
CA ASP A 59 15.75 20.77 -18.57
C ASP A 59 15.04 21.42 -19.77
N GLU A 60 13.77 21.05 -20.04
CA GLU A 60 12.95 21.64 -21.12
C GLU A 60 11.51 21.88 -20.64
N GLY A 61 10.72 22.57 -21.46
CA GLY A 61 9.31 22.85 -21.22
C GLY A 61 9.05 24.16 -20.47
N THR A 62 7.78 24.43 -20.18
CA THR A 62 7.31 25.65 -19.51
C THR A 62 6.38 25.33 -18.35
N ILE A 63 6.42 26.20 -17.31
CA ILE A 63 5.50 26.16 -16.17
C ILE A 63 4.80 27.50 -16.12
N SER A 64 3.47 27.52 -16.03
CA SER A 64 2.68 28.73 -15.90
C SER A 64 1.74 28.63 -14.71
N MET A 65 1.61 29.73 -13.95
CA MET A 65 0.66 29.90 -12.86
C MET A 65 -0.37 30.97 -13.25
N GLU A 66 -1.67 30.64 -13.22
CA GLU A 66 -2.75 31.56 -13.60
C GLU A 66 -2.48 32.22 -14.98
N GLY A 67 -1.99 31.44 -15.93
CA GLY A 67 -1.64 31.90 -17.29
C GLY A 67 -0.33 32.67 -17.42
N THR A 68 0.39 32.93 -16.30
CA THR A 68 1.66 33.66 -16.31
C THR A 68 2.84 32.69 -16.21
N PRO A 69 3.81 32.72 -17.14
CA PRO A 69 5.00 31.86 -17.04
C PRO A 69 5.80 32.14 -15.77
N VAL A 70 6.17 31.08 -15.05
CA VAL A 70 6.99 31.16 -13.83
C VAL A 70 8.27 30.36 -13.98
N GLN A 71 9.35 30.87 -13.41
CA GLN A 71 10.62 30.16 -13.34
C GLN A 71 10.82 29.63 -11.93
N ILE A 72 10.81 28.31 -11.78
CA ILE A 72 11.04 27.62 -10.50
C ILE A 72 12.42 26.97 -10.58
N ARG A 73 13.40 27.54 -9.88
CA ARG A 73 14.78 27.05 -9.78
C ARG A 73 15.14 26.60 -8.37
N THR A 74 14.43 27.12 -7.39
CA THR A 74 14.63 26.84 -5.98
C THR A 74 13.30 26.58 -5.27
N THR A 75 13.35 25.98 -4.11
CA THR A 75 12.14 25.75 -3.28
C THR A 75 11.50 27.07 -2.84
N GLN A 76 12.29 28.15 -2.71
CA GLN A 76 11.76 29.47 -2.43
C GLN A 76 10.96 30.06 -3.61
N ASP A 77 11.38 29.79 -4.85
CA ASP A 77 10.62 30.23 -6.03
C ASP A 77 9.25 29.53 -6.09
N ALA A 78 9.21 28.23 -5.79
CA ALA A 78 7.96 27.47 -5.71
C ALA A 78 7.02 28.05 -4.65
N LEU A 79 7.53 28.31 -3.46
CA LEU A 79 6.73 28.93 -2.39
C LEU A 79 6.21 30.31 -2.75
N LYS A 80 7.02 31.17 -3.41
CA LYS A 80 6.60 32.49 -3.91
C LYS A 80 5.53 32.37 -4.99
N ALA A 81 5.58 31.35 -5.83
CA ALA A 81 4.55 31.05 -6.81
C ALA A 81 3.26 30.48 -6.18
N GLY A 82 3.24 30.20 -4.89
CA GLY A 82 2.11 29.64 -4.16
C GLY A 82 2.03 28.12 -4.26
N ILE A 83 3.13 27.41 -4.54
CA ILE A 83 3.21 25.95 -4.58
C ILE A 83 3.82 25.45 -3.28
N SER A 84 3.09 24.60 -2.54
CA SER A 84 3.55 23.96 -1.31
C SER A 84 3.39 22.45 -1.40
N THR A 85 4.27 21.71 -0.72
CA THR A 85 4.27 20.24 -0.74
C THR A 85 4.33 19.67 0.66
N VAL A 86 3.51 18.66 0.88
CA VAL A 86 3.59 17.76 2.03
C VAL A 86 4.08 16.42 1.49
N TYR A 87 5.31 16.07 1.85
CA TYR A 87 5.97 14.83 1.42
C TYR A 87 5.50 13.64 2.26
N GLN A 88 5.70 12.44 1.74
CA GLN A 88 5.43 11.17 2.42
C GLN A 88 6.10 11.08 3.80
N GLU A 89 7.36 11.51 3.91
CA GLU A 89 8.02 11.69 5.20
C GLU A 89 7.70 13.07 5.75
N ILE A 90 7.10 13.12 6.94
CA ILE A 90 6.70 14.37 7.59
C ILE A 90 7.95 15.20 7.94
N THR A 91 8.13 16.31 7.23
CA THR A 91 9.27 17.22 7.39
C THR A 91 9.04 18.26 8.50
N LEU A 92 8.45 17.84 9.61
CA LEU A 92 8.23 18.66 10.80
C LEU A 92 9.21 18.28 11.90
N CYS A 93 9.46 19.21 12.81
CA CYS A 93 10.36 19.02 13.95
C CYS A 93 9.60 18.39 15.14
N PRO A 94 9.78 17.09 15.46
CA PRO A 94 8.99 16.40 16.48
C PRO A 94 9.20 16.96 17.89
N ASN A 95 10.36 17.55 18.15
CA ASN A 95 10.73 18.13 19.47
C ASN A 95 10.17 19.53 19.69
N LEU A 96 9.58 20.15 18.67
CA LEU A 96 8.97 21.47 18.77
C LEU A 96 7.46 21.35 18.99
N THR A 97 6.85 22.42 19.50
CA THR A 97 5.40 22.51 19.63
C THR A 97 4.72 22.64 18.26
N VAL A 98 3.42 22.38 18.22
CA VAL A 98 2.61 22.55 17.01
C VAL A 98 2.71 23.99 16.48
N ALA A 99 2.62 25.01 17.36
CA ALA A 99 2.74 26.41 16.96
C ALA A 99 4.13 26.74 16.40
N GLU A 100 5.21 26.22 16.99
CA GLU A 100 6.56 26.40 16.46
C GLU A 100 6.70 25.78 15.07
N ASN A 101 6.18 24.58 14.86
CA ASN A 101 6.19 23.92 13.53
C ASN A 101 5.41 24.71 12.47
N LEU A 102 4.29 25.35 12.84
CA LEU A 102 3.53 26.20 11.91
C LEU A 102 4.28 27.46 11.49
N TYR A 103 5.12 28.03 12.36
CA TYR A 103 5.73 29.35 12.13
C TYR A 103 7.27 29.33 12.03
N ILE A 104 7.92 28.17 12.08
CA ILE A 104 9.38 28.04 11.94
C ILE A 104 9.88 28.71 10.65
N GLY A 105 10.96 29.48 10.76
CA GLY A 105 11.56 30.19 9.63
C GLY A 105 10.83 31.47 9.19
N ARG A 106 9.71 31.86 9.86
CA ARG A 106 8.89 33.02 9.49
C ARG A 106 8.87 34.17 10.51
N THR A 107 9.43 33.97 11.70
CA THR A 107 9.50 35.00 12.71
C THR A 107 10.52 36.07 12.32
N LYS A 108 10.03 37.29 12.11
CA LYS A 108 10.88 38.46 11.85
C LYS A 108 11.26 39.12 13.18
N GLY A 109 12.54 39.22 13.49
CA GLY A 109 13.06 39.93 14.69
C GLY A 109 13.81 39.02 15.67
N ALA A 110 14.52 39.65 16.62
CA ALA A 110 15.35 38.95 17.62
C ALA A 110 14.52 38.25 18.73
N PHE A 111 13.24 38.58 18.86
CA PHE A 111 12.38 38.03 19.90
C PHE A 111 11.09 37.48 19.32
N THR A 112 10.72 36.26 19.74
CA THR A 112 9.46 35.62 19.34
C THR A 112 8.32 36.03 20.29
N ASN A 113 7.23 36.56 19.74
CA ASN A 113 6.02 36.84 20.51
C ASN A 113 5.17 35.56 20.62
N TRP A 114 5.44 34.75 21.64
CA TRP A 114 4.79 33.47 21.89
C TRP A 114 3.28 33.56 22.03
N ARG A 115 2.76 34.65 22.66
CA ARG A 115 1.31 34.83 22.82
C ARG A 115 0.62 35.01 21.45
N LYS A 116 1.17 35.85 20.59
CA LYS A 116 0.67 36.12 19.24
C LYS A 116 0.75 34.87 18.38
N MET A 117 1.87 34.13 18.45
CA MET A 117 2.11 32.89 17.72
C MET A 117 1.11 31.80 18.12
N ASN A 118 0.91 31.57 19.41
CA ASN A 118 -0.03 30.59 19.92
C ASN A 118 -1.50 30.95 19.59
N ALA A 119 -1.85 32.25 19.66
CA ALA A 119 -3.18 32.71 19.28
C ALA A 119 -3.45 32.51 17.77
N GLY A 120 -2.48 32.82 16.91
CA GLY A 120 -2.55 32.57 15.47
C GLY A 120 -2.67 31.08 15.16
N ALA A 121 -1.82 30.26 15.78
CA ALA A 121 -1.88 28.80 15.64
C ALA A 121 -3.26 28.25 16.05
N LYS A 122 -3.79 28.69 17.19
CA LYS A 122 -5.12 28.26 17.66
C LYS A 122 -6.21 28.59 16.64
N LYS A 123 -6.19 29.82 16.10
CA LYS A 123 -7.17 30.24 15.07
C LYS A 123 -7.08 29.38 13.83
N LEU A 124 -5.88 29.13 13.33
CA LEU A 124 -5.62 28.31 12.13
C LEU A 124 -6.07 26.86 12.34
N LEU A 125 -5.64 26.21 13.43
CA LEU A 125 -6.02 24.83 13.73
C LEU A 125 -7.54 24.68 13.86
N SER A 126 -8.19 25.64 14.56
CA SER A 126 -9.66 25.63 14.69
C SER A 126 -10.37 25.82 13.34
N SER A 127 -9.85 26.68 12.45
CA SER A 127 -10.45 26.93 11.13
C SER A 127 -10.33 25.73 10.19
N LEU A 128 -9.41 24.82 10.44
CA LEU A 128 -9.16 23.60 9.67
C LEU A 128 -9.65 22.33 10.38
N GLY A 129 -10.29 22.48 11.56
CA GLY A 129 -10.81 21.35 12.33
C GLY A 129 -9.74 20.39 12.85
N ILE A 130 -8.49 20.87 13.05
CA ILE A 130 -7.35 20.04 13.49
C ILE A 130 -7.35 19.91 15.01
N PRO A 131 -7.46 18.69 15.58
CA PRO A 131 -7.56 18.47 17.02
C PRO A 131 -6.18 18.49 17.70
N ALA A 132 -5.51 19.65 17.70
CA ALA A 132 -4.21 19.83 18.35
C ALA A 132 -4.16 21.16 19.12
N ALA A 133 -3.47 21.17 20.27
CA ALA A 133 -3.22 22.39 21.01
C ALA A 133 -1.94 23.07 20.48
N PRO A 134 -1.88 24.40 20.36
CA PRO A 134 -0.70 25.12 19.87
C PRO A 134 0.58 24.82 20.66
N THR A 135 0.46 24.62 21.98
CA THR A 135 1.57 24.35 22.88
C THR A 135 1.91 22.87 23.04
N GLN A 136 1.12 21.98 22.41
CA GLN A 136 1.37 20.55 22.44
C GLN A 136 2.64 20.23 21.64
N GLN A 137 3.49 19.36 22.18
CA GLN A 137 4.66 18.85 21.45
C GLN A 137 4.22 17.97 20.28
N LEU A 138 4.82 18.18 19.10
CA LEU A 138 4.38 17.50 17.88
C LEU A 138 4.53 15.97 17.96
N SER A 139 5.60 15.49 18.61
CA SER A 139 5.83 14.05 18.82
C SER A 139 4.75 13.34 19.65
N SER A 140 3.94 14.08 20.41
CA SER A 140 2.81 13.52 21.17
C SER A 140 1.49 13.45 20.35
N CYS A 141 1.50 13.97 19.14
CA CYS A 141 0.37 13.92 18.23
C CYS A 141 0.39 12.62 17.42
N SER A 142 -0.79 12.09 17.02
CA SER A 142 -0.84 10.99 16.06
C SER A 142 -0.25 11.42 14.70
N ILE A 143 0.16 10.44 13.88
CA ILE A 143 0.73 10.71 12.55
C ILE A 143 -0.25 11.51 11.70
N ALA A 144 -1.55 11.21 11.78
CA ALA A 144 -2.60 11.95 11.09
C ALA A 144 -2.64 13.42 11.50
N VAL A 145 -2.55 13.72 12.80
CA VAL A 145 -2.52 15.11 13.29
C VAL A 145 -1.25 15.81 12.82
N GLN A 146 -0.11 15.14 12.85
CA GLN A 146 1.15 15.69 12.32
C GLN A 146 1.02 16.02 10.83
N GLN A 147 0.40 15.15 10.04
CA GLN A 147 0.13 15.38 8.62
C GLN A 147 -0.77 16.60 8.41
N MET A 148 -1.87 16.69 9.18
CA MET A 148 -2.76 17.85 9.13
C MET A 148 -2.07 19.16 9.55
N VAL A 149 -1.14 19.12 10.50
CA VAL A 149 -0.31 20.29 10.88
C VAL A 149 0.62 20.71 9.74
N ALA A 150 1.21 19.76 8.99
CA ALA A 150 2.02 20.06 7.81
C ALA A 150 1.16 20.75 6.72
N ILE A 151 -0.06 20.28 6.49
CA ILE A 151 -1.03 20.90 5.58
C ILE A 151 -1.40 22.31 6.09
N ALA A 152 -1.70 22.46 7.38
CA ALA A 152 -2.02 23.76 7.97
C ALA A 152 -0.90 24.79 7.78
N ARG A 153 0.38 24.35 7.90
CA ARG A 153 1.55 25.20 7.62
C ARG A 153 1.55 25.68 6.17
N ALA A 154 1.27 24.80 5.22
CA ALA A 154 1.19 25.15 3.81
C ALA A 154 0.05 26.16 3.53
N VAL A 155 -1.13 25.95 4.11
CA VAL A 155 -2.29 26.82 3.99
C VAL A 155 -2.02 28.21 4.59
N ASP A 156 -1.38 28.29 5.76
CA ASP A 156 -1.01 29.55 6.39
C ASP A 156 0.03 30.35 5.57
N MET A 157 0.70 29.71 4.64
CA MET A 157 1.58 30.32 3.65
C MET A 157 0.86 30.76 2.38
N GLU A 158 -0.48 30.79 2.38
CA GLU A 158 -1.33 31.20 1.26
C GLU A 158 -1.06 30.39 -0.02
N CYS A 159 -0.86 29.06 0.14
CA CYS A 159 -0.64 28.20 -1.01
C CYS A 159 -1.87 28.19 -1.93
N LYS A 160 -1.61 28.32 -3.23
CA LYS A 160 -2.60 28.15 -4.30
C LYS A 160 -2.67 26.69 -4.77
N VAL A 161 -1.50 26.05 -4.82
CA VAL A 161 -1.32 24.65 -5.20
C VAL A 161 -0.73 23.89 -4.03
N LEU A 162 -1.42 22.86 -3.57
CA LEU A 162 -0.99 21.96 -2.51
C LEU A 162 -0.68 20.58 -3.12
N ILE A 163 0.56 20.12 -2.99
CA ILE A 163 0.98 18.79 -3.41
C ILE A 163 0.99 17.88 -2.18
N LEU A 164 0.27 16.78 -2.23
CA LEU A 164 0.21 15.75 -1.21
C LEU A 164 0.82 14.45 -1.77
N ASP A 165 2.01 14.09 -1.31
CA ASP A 165 2.75 12.92 -1.78
C ASP A 165 2.56 11.76 -0.78
N GLU A 166 1.72 10.78 -1.14
CA GLU A 166 1.33 9.61 -0.35
C GLU A 166 0.89 9.94 1.10
N PRO A 167 0.00 10.93 1.33
CA PRO A 167 -0.30 11.42 2.67
C PRO A 167 -1.08 10.42 3.54
N THR A 168 -1.57 9.33 2.97
CA THR A 168 -2.42 8.33 3.64
C THR A 168 -1.71 7.02 3.97
N SER A 169 -0.44 6.87 3.58
CA SER A 169 0.30 5.59 3.66
C SER A 169 0.45 5.01 5.08
N SER A 170 0.30 5.86 6.13
CA SER A 170 0.46 5.46 7.54
C SER A 170 -0.77 5.79 8.38
N LEU A 171 -1.92 6.06 7.75
CA LEU A 171 -3.16 6.46 8.40
C LEU A 171 -4.16 5.30 8.45
N ASP A 172 -4.96 5.25 9.51
CA ASP A 172 -6.12 4.38 9.56
C ASP A 172 -7.31 4.98 8.77
N GLU A 173 -8.38 4.21 8.60
CA GLU A 173 -9.54 4.58 7.78
C GLU A 173 -10.24 5.86 8.31
N GLN A 174 -10.37 6.01 9.63
CA GLN A 174 -10.98 7.18 10.25
C GLN A 174 -10.09 8.43 10.10
N GLU A 175 -8.78 8.23 10.14
CA GLU A 175 -7.80 9.30 9.92
C GLU A 175 -7.78 9.74 8.45
N VAL A 176 -7.91 8.80 7.52
CA VAL A 176 -8.06 9.10 6.08
C VAL A 176 -9.31 9.92 5.82
N GLU A 177 -10.46 9.57 6.42
CA GLU A 177 -11.69 10.37 6.27
C GLU A 177 -11.52 11.82 6.77
N LYS A 178 -10.81 12.03 7.88
CA LYS A 178 -10.54 13.39 8.39
C LYS A 178 -9.66 14.17 7.43
N LEU A 179 -8.65 13.53 6.86
CA LEU A 179 -7.79 14.14 5.84
C LEU A 179 -8.60 14.51 4.60
N PHE A 180 -9.49 13.63 4.13
CA PHE A 180 -10.34 13.90 2.97
C PHE A 180 -11.31 15.07 3.20
N LYS A 181 -11.90 15.17 4.39
CA LYS A 181 -12.72 16.32 4.77
C LYS A 181 -11.91 17.64 4.70
N LEU A 182 -10.67 17.63 5.18
CA LEU A 182 -9.77 18.79 5.08
C LEU A 182 -9.44 19.13 3.62
N MET A 183 -9.15 18.12 2.77
CA MET A 183 -8.88 18.34 1.35
C MET A 183 -10.09 18.94 0.62
N LEU A 184 -11.31 18.44 0.88
CA LEU A 184 -12.55 18.97 0.30
C LEU A 184 -12.85 20.40 0.77
N ASP A 185 -12.56 20.73 2.03
CA ASP A 185 -12.67 22.10 2.52
C ASP A 185 -11.68 23.05 1.82
N LEU A 186 -10.42 22.65 1.67
CA LEU A 186 -9.42 23.42 0.92
C LEU A 186 -9.80 23.60 -0.55
N LYS A 187 -10.29 22.55 -1.21
CA LYS A 187 -10.84 22.60 -2.57
C LYS A 187 -11.93 23.65 -2.67
N SER A 188 -12.89 23.67 -1.72
CA SER A 188 -14.00 24.64 -1.70
C SER A 188 -13.53 26.08 -1.55
N ARG A 189 -12.38 26.29 -0.91
CA ARG A 189 -11.71 27.61 -0.79
C ARG A 189 -10.89 28.00 -2.04
N GLY A 190 -10.88 27.14 -3.07
CA GLY A 190 -10.21 27.38 -4.35
C GLY A 190 -8.75 26.95 -4.41
N VAL A 191 -8.24 26.19 -3.44
CA VAL A 191 -6.91 25.58 -3.50
C VAL A 191 -6.95 24.43 -4.51
N GLY A 192 -5.99 24.40 -5.46
CA GLY A 192 -5.78 23.25 -6.32
C GLY A 192 -4.91 22.22 -5.60
N ILE A 193 -5.29 20.95 -5.62
CA ILE A 193 -4.60 19.89 -4.90
C ILE A 193 -4.09 18.85 -5.90
N ILE A 194 -2.79 18.58 -5.90
CA ILE A 194 -2.18 17.43 -6.58
C ILE A 194 -2.07 16.31 -5.55
N PHE A 195 -2.83 15.24 -5.76
CA PHE A 195 -2.89 14.10 -4.85
C PHE A 195 -2.17 12.91 -5.46
N VAL A 196 -1.05 12.51 -4.85
CA VAL A 196 -0.28 11.33 -5.27
C VAL A 196 -0.55 10.21 -4.28
N THR A 197 -1.07 9.12 -4.78
CA THR A 197 -1.34 7.90 -4.00
C THR A 197 -1.28 6.68 -4.91
N HIS A 198 -1.06 5.53 -4.34
CA HIS A 198 -1.20 4.25 -5.03
C HIS A 198 -2.53 3.53 -4.68
N PHE A 199 -3.35 4.11 -3.81
CA PHE A 199 -4.66 3.57 -3.43
C PHE A 199 -5.74 4.07 -4.38
N LEU A 200 -6.18 3.21 -5.30
CA LEU A 200 -7.19 3.55 -6.30
C LEU A 200 -8.51 4.02 -5.66
N GLU A 201 -8.96 3.35 -4.60
CA GLU A 201 -10.20 3.71 -3.89
C GLU A 201 -10.20 5.15 -3.41
N GLN A 202 -9.07 5.62 -2.90
CA GLN A 202 -8.92 7.00 -2.44
C GLN A 202 -9.03 8.00 -3.58
N VAL A 203 -8.47 7.68 -4.76
CA VAL A 203 -8.58 8.50 -5.96
C VAL A 203 -10.05 8.65 -6.38
N TYR A 204 -10.78 7.54 -6.44
CA TYR A 204 -12.20 7.55 -6.79
C TYR A 204 -13.10 8.22 -5.74
N ALA A 205 -12.65 8.28 -4.47
CA ALA A 205 -13.41 8.90 -3.39
C ALA A 205 -13.35 10.44 -3.40
N VAL A 206 -12.21 11.05 -3.79
CA VAL A 206 -12.01 12.50 -3.58
C VAL A 206 -11.53 13.28 -4.79
N CYS A 207 -11.00 12.61 -5.85
CA CYS A 207 -10.43 13.31 -7.00
C CYS A 207 -11.45 13.60 -8.08
N ASP A 208 -11.25 14.70 -8.81
CA ASP A 208 -12.06 15.10 -9.95
C ASP A 208 -11.49 14.53 -11.25
N ARG A 209 -10.15 14.68 -11.42
CA ARG A 209 -9.41 14.21 -12.60
C ARG A 209 -8.17 13.42 -12.18
N ILE A 210 -7.62 12.71 -13.14
CA ILE A 210 -6.42 11.92 -12.98
C ILE A 210 -5.50 12.07 -14.18
N THR A 211 -4.22 12.26 -13.92
CA THR A 211 -3.13 12.16 -14.90
C THR A 211 -2.37 10.87 -14.66
N VAL A 212 -2.19 10.07 -15.70
CA VAL A 212 -1.43 8.82 -15.66
C VAL A 212 -0.09 9.03 -16.35
N LEU A 213 1.00 8.76 -15.62
CA LEU A 213 2.36 8.72 -16.15
C LEU A 213 2.85 7.29 -16.27
N ARG A 214 3.66 7.02 -17.30
CA ARG A 214 4.39 5.76 -17.49
C ARG A 214 5.71 6.01 -18.18
N ASP A 215 6.81 5.46 -17.64
CA ASP A 215 8.16 5.57 -18.18
C ASP A 215 8.57 7.04 -18.52
N GLY A 216 8.21 7.97 -17.61
CA GLY A 216 8.50 9.39 -17.76
C GLY A 216 7.62 10.14 -18.77
N LYS A 217 6.59 9.52 -19.34
CA LYS A 217 5.68 10.11 -20.34
C LYS A 217 4.26 10.20 -19.86
N LEU A 218 3.51 11.14 -20.42
CA LEU A 218 2.06 11.25 -20.22
C LEU A 218 1.35 10.12 -21.00
N VAL A 219 0.60 9.27 -20.31
CA VAL A 219 -0.31 8.29 -20.94
C VAL A 219 -1.64 8.94 -21.28
N GLY A 220 -2.14 9.79 -20.40
CA GLY A 220 -3.37 10.54 -20.62
C GLY A 220 -3.89 11.20 -19.33
N GLU A 221 -4.85 12.07 -19.54
CA GLU A 221 -5.60 12.78 -18.49
C GLU A 221 -7.07 12.44 -18.64
N TYR A 222 -7.74 12.12 -17.53
CA TYR A 222 -9.12 11.61 -17.53
C TYR A 222 -9.93 12.20 -16.40
N LYS A 223 -11.24 12.37 -16.59
CA LYS A 223 -12.18 12.63 -15.50
C LYS A 223 -12.46 11.32 -14.77
N ILE A 224 -12.42 11.34 -13.45
CA ILE A 224 -12.62 10.12 -12.63
C ILE A 224 -14.01 9.52 -12.88
N ALA A 225 -15.03 10.35 -13.01
CA ALA A 225 -16.41 9.90 -13.26
C ALA A 225 -16.59 9.11 -14.59
N GLU A 226 -15.68 9.32 -15.55
CA GLU A 226 -15.74 8.73 -16.89
C GLU A 226 -14.76 7.55 -17.08
N LEU A 227 -13.88 7.28 -16.08
CA LEU A 227 -12.83 6.28 -16.20
C LEU A 227 -13.08 5.08 -15.27
N PRO A 228 -13.52 3.92 -15.77
CA PRO A 228 -13.66 2.69 -14.98
C PRO A 228 -12.31 2.24 -14.39
N ARG A 229 -12.33 1.70 -13.15
CA ARG A 229 -11.11 1.26 -12.41
C ARG A 229 -10.24 0.32 -13.24
N VAL A 230 -10.84 -0.66 -13.92
CA VAL A 230 -10.14 -1.64 -14.76
C VAL A 230 -9.37 -0.94 -15.89
N GLN A 231 -9.99 0.05 -16.55
CA GLN A 231 -9.32 0.80 -17.61
C GLN A 231 -8.18 1.67 -17.08
N LEU A 232 -8.30 2.24 -15.88
CA LEU A 232 -7.22 2.98 -15.24
C LEU A 232 -6.00 2.09 -15.01
N VAL A 233 -6.21 0.90 -14.45
CA VAL A 233 -5.14 -0.08 -14.22
C VAL A 233 -4.47 -0.49 -15.53
N SER A 234 -5.24 -0.80 -16.57
CA SER A 234 -4.73 -1.10 -17.91
C SER A 234 -3.84 0.03 -18.47
N LYS A 235 -4.28 1.30 -18.34
CA LYS A 235 -3.51 2.46 -18.80
C LYS A 235 -2.21 2.64 -18.01
N MET A 236 -2.22 2.38 -16.69
CA MET A 236 -1.02 2.44 -15.86
C MET A 236 0.00 1.37 -16.22
N LEU A 237 -0.45 0.14 -16.44
CA LEU A 237 0.40 -1.02 -16.74
C LEU A 237 0.83 -1.09 -18.22
N GLY A 238 0.06 -0.49 -19.13
CA GLY A 238 0.29 -0.60 -20.57
C GLY A 238 0.02 -1.98 -21.15
N LYS A 239 -0.70 -2.83 -20.40
CA LYS A 239 -1.11 -4.18 -20.80
C LYS A 239 -2.62 -4.28 -20.69
N GLU A 240 -3.25 -5.02 -21.58
CA GLU A 240 -4.65 -5.39 -21.44
C GLU A 240 -4.79 -6.36 -20.26
N LEU A 241 -5.77 -6.10 -19.38
CA LEU A 241 -6.00 -6.90 -18.16
C LEU A 241 -6.70 -8.25 -18.46
N ASP A 242 -6.95 -8.56 -19.73
CA ASP A 242 -7.57 -9.83 -20.17
C ASP A 242 -6.75 -11.06 -19.73
N ASP A 243 -5.44 -10.88 -19.54
CA ASP A 243 -4.53 -11.93 -19.02
C ASP A 243 -4.88 -12.48 -17.62
N LEU A 244 -5.71 -11.80 -16.80
CA LEU A 244 -6.07 -12.31 -15.45
C LEU A 244 -7.36 -13.13 -15.46
N SER A 245 -8.29 -12.83 -16.37
CA SER A 245 -9.53 -13.59 -16.54
C SER A 245 -9.28 -14.95 -17.21
N GLU A 246 -8.25 -15.02 -18.09
CA GLU A 246 -7.88 -16.27 -18.78
C GLU A 246 -7.25 -17.32 -17.84
N ILE A 247 -6.74 -16.92 -16.66
CA ILE A 247 -6.10 -17.84 -15.70
C ILE A 247 -7.15 -18.53 -14.80
N LYS A 248 -8.34 -17.96 -14.61
CA LYS A 248 -9.48 -18.68 -13.99
C LYS A 248 -10.04 -19.67 -15.00
N THR A 249 -9.57 -20.90 -14.95
CA THR A 249 -10.05 -22.00 -15.82
C THR A 249 -11.51 -22.29 -15.47
N GLU A 250 -12.41 -22.17 -16.45
CA GLU A 250 -13.76 -22.74 -16.37
C GLU A 250 -13.66 -24.23 -16.03
N GLY A 251 -14.32 -24.68 -14.96
CA GLY A 251 -14.25 -26.06 -14.47
C GLY A 251 -13.27 -26.33 -13.33
N ALA A 252 -12.54 -25.32 -12.85
CA ALA A 252 -11.64 -25.47 -11.69
C ALA A 252 -12.41 -25.78 -10.38
N GLU A 253 -13.67 -25.38 -10.26
CA GLU A 253 -14.50 -25.62 -9.07
C GLU A 253 -14.79 -27.11 -8.87
N ASP A 254 -15.21 -27.82 -9.90
CA ASP A 254 -15.51 -29.28 -9.84
C ASP A 254 -14.23 -30.09 -9.53
N ALA A 255 -13.07 -29.67 -10.05
CA ALA A 255 -11.80 -30.31 -9.78
C ALA A 255 -11.36 -30.09 -8.30
N LEU A 256 -11.65 -28.91 -7.73
CA LEU A 256 -11.33 -28.60 -6.33
C LEU A 256 -12.21 -29.37 -5.34
N GLU A 257 -13.48 -29.68 -5.65
CA GLU A 257 -14.36 -30.46 -4.76
C GLU A 257 -13.82 -31.88 -4.47
N ASN A 258 -13.13 -32.47 -5.43
CA ASN A 258 -12.53 -33.80 -5.32
C ASN A 258 -11.05 -33.78 -4.89
N ALA A 259 -10.43 -32.60 -4.73
CA ALA A 259 -9.02 -32.47 -4.38
C ALA A 259 -8.78 -32.87 -2.91
N GLU A 260 -7.56 -33.36 -2.64
CA GLU A 260 -7.09 -33.74 -1.29
C GLU A 260 -7.16 -32.54 -0.34
N VAL A 261 -7.69 -32.77 0.87
CA VAL A 261 -7.64 -31.78 1.95
C VAL A 261 -6.22 -31.73 2.53
N VAL A 262 -5.53 -30.62 2.34
CA VAL A 262 -4.14 -30.42 2.80
C VAL A 262 -4.10 -30.05 4.28
N TYR A 263 -4.99 -29.18 4.71
CA TYR A 263 -5.09 -28.71 6.09
C TYR A 263 -6.56 -28.71 6.53
N GLU A 264 -6.82 -29.20 7.75
CA GLU A 264 -8.13 -29.22 8.37
C GLU A 264 -7.98 -28.82 9.85
N ALA A 265 -8.76 -27.83 10.27
CA ALA A 265 -8.88 -27.43 11.66
C ALA A 265 -10.33 -27.58 12.11
N SER A 266 -10.55 -28.12 13.33
CA SER A 266 -11.86 -28.24 13.92
C SER A 266 -11.87 -27.57 15.30
N GLY A 267 -12.77 -26.60 15.49
CA GLY A 267 -12.92 -25.84 16.72
C GLY A 267 -11.68 -25.01 17.09
N LEU A 268 -10.90 -24.56 16.09
CA LEU A 268 -9.66 -23.80 16.33
C LEU A 268 -9.98 -22.43 16.94
N SER A 269 -9.36 -22.12 18.08
CA SER A 269 -9.46 -20.81 18.74
C SER A 269 -8.10 -20.33 19.23
N SER A 270 -7.95 -19.04 19.48
CA SER A 270 -6.68 -18.48 19.93
C SER A 270 -6.82 -17.55 21.12
N ALA A 271 -5.72 -17.41 21.88
CA ALA A 271 -5.62 -16.47 22.99
C ALA A 271 -5.77 -15.00 22.55
N ALA A 272 -5.60 -14.71 21.25
CA ALA A 272 -5.87 -13.41 20.63
C ALA A 272 -7.38 -13.09 20.51
N GLY A 273 -8.25 -13.97 21.04
CA GLY A 273 -9.69 -13.75 21.10
C GLY A 273 -10.48 -14.26 19.91
N VAL A 274 -9.87 -15.03 19.01
CA VAL A 274 -10.59 -15.70 17.92
C VAL A 274 -11.46 -16.79 18.52
N ARG A 275 -12.77 -16.76 18.21
CA ARG A 275 -13.73 -17.77 18.63
C ARG A 275 -13.50 -19.09 17.91
N PRO A 276 -13.93 -20.23 18.47
CA PRO A 276 -13.78 -21.53 17.81
C PRO A 276 -14.38 -21.53 16.41
N PHE A 277 -13.59 -21.95 15.42
CA PHE A 277 -14.01 -22.07 14.03
C PHE A 277 -13.45 -23.34 13.38
N ASP A 278 -14.17 -23.83 12.39
CA ASP A 278 -13.75 -24.90 11.52
C ASP A 278 -13.19 -24.30 10.21
N PHE A 279 -12.14 -24.90 9.69
CA PHE A 279 -11.52 -24.46 8.46
C PHE A 279 -10.80 -25.60 7.78
N SER A 280 -10.91 -25.67 6.47
CA SER A 280 -10.12 -26.60 5.65
C SER A 280 -9.66 -25.93 4.37
N ILE A 281 -8.55 -26.41 3.82
CA ILE A 281 -8.10 -25.99 2.48
C ILE A 281 -7.65 -27.22 1.70
N ARG A 282 -8.01 -27.23 0.40
CA ARG A 282 -7.71 -28.31 -0.51
C ARG A 282 -6.47 -28.01 -1.35
N ARG A 283 -5.87 -29.03 -1.92
CA ARG A 283 -4.72 -28.90 -2.83
C ARG A 283 -5.09 -28.07 -4.05
N GLY A 284 -4.27 -27.05 -4.33
CA GLY A 284 -4.51 -26.14 -5.46
C GLY A 284 -5.61 -25.12 -5.23
N GLU A 285 -6.18 -25.05 -4.02
CA GLU A 285 -7.21 -24.06 -3.68
C GLU A 285 -6.57 -22.72 -3.30
N VAL A 286 -7.16 -21.62 -3.80
CA VAL A 286 -6.91 -20.27 -3.28
C VAL A 286 -8.16 -19.85 -2.51
N ASN A 287 -8.07 -19.80 -1.20
CA ASN A 287 -9.14 -19.25 -0.37
C ASN A 287 -8.74 -17.91 0.25
N GLY A 288 -9.71 -17.12 0.70
CA GLY A 288 -9.45 -15.87 1.39
C GLY A 288 -10.22 -15.74 2.69
N PHE A 289 -9.67 -14.93 3.62
CA PHE A 289 -10.41 -14.44 4.79
C PHE A 289 -10.76 -12.98 4.57
N THR A 290 -12.05 -12.64 4.61
CA THR A 290 -12.56 -11.27 4.45
C THR A 290 -13.36 -10.82 5.66
N GLY A 291 -13.57 -9.52 5.81
CA GLY A 291 -14.28 -8.90 6.93
C GLY A 291 -13.75 -7.49 7.21
N LEU A 292 -14.42 -6.76 8.08
CA LEU A 292 -13.99 -5.42 8.49
C LEU A 292 -12.64 -5.46 9.25
N LEU A 293 -12.00 -4.30 9.36
CA LEU A 293 -10.79 -4.13 10.17
C LEU A 293 -11.07 -4.59 11.62
N GLY A 294 -10.18 -5.41 12.18
CA GLY A 294 -10.36 -5.98 13.52
C GLY A 294 -11.35 -7.15 13.60
N SER A 295 -11.84 -7.66 12.47
CA SER A 295 -12.77 -8.82 12.44
C SER A 295 -12.11 -10.14 12.84
N GLY A 296 -10.79 -10.20 12.99
CA GLY A 296 -10.06 -11.40 13.41
C GLY A 296 -9.37 -12.18 12.29
N ARG A 297 -9.30 -11.64 11.06
CA ARG A 297 -8.68 -12.30 9.90
C ARG A 297 -7.22 -12.70 10.16
N SER A 298 -6.38 -11.74 10.48
CA SER A 298 -4.94 -11.96 10.72
C SER A 298 -4.70 -12.83 11.97
N GLU A 299 -5.47 -12.64 13.03
CA GLU A 299 -5.39 -13.46 14.23
C GLU A 299 -5.77 -14.94 13.95
N SER A 300 -6.75 -15.17 13.05
CA SER A 300 -7.14 -16.54 12.67
C SER A 300 -6.01 -17.26 11.93
N VAL A 301 -5.39 -16.60 10.95
CA VAL A 301 -4.29 -17.23 10.19
C VAL A 301 -3.00 -17.34 10.99
N ARG A 302 -2.77 -16.42 11.94
CA ARG A 302 -1.66 -16.54 12.90
C ARG A 302 -1.84 -17.75 13.81
N ALA A 303 -3.09 -18.06 14.23
CA ALA A 303 -3.40 -19.29 14.96
C ALA A 303 -3.15 -20.54 14.10
N ILE A 304 -3.55 -20.54 12.83
CA ILE A 304 -3.26 -21.63 11.87
C ILE A 304 -1.74 -21.85 11.74
N PHE A 305 -0.96 -20.80 11.69
CA PHE A 305 0.51 -20.89 11.59
C PHE A 305 1.22 -21.14 12.92
N GLY A 306 0.48 -21.11 14.04
CA GLY A 306 1.06 -21.28 15.38
C GLY A 306 1.91 -20.09 15.83
N ALA A 307 1.70 -18.90 15.25
CA ALA A 307 2.29 -17.64 15.71
C ALA A 307 1.56 -17.11 16.95
N ASP A 308 0.25 -17.34 17.04
CA ASP A 308 -0.54 -17.07 18.23
C ASP A 308 -0.84 -18.38 18.96
N HIS A 309 -0.93 -18.31 20.29
CA HIS A 309 -1.22 -19.48 21.12
C HIS A 309 -2.63 -20.01 20.85
N VAL A 310 -2.72 -21.27 20.44
CA VAL A 310 -3.99 -21.98 20.22
C VAL A 310 -4.60 -22.36 21.57
N SER A 311 -5.83 -21.90 21.85
CA SER A 311 -6.54 -22.17 23.09
C SER A 311 -7.33 -23.47 23.04
N SER A 312 -7.92 -23.81 21.89
CA SER A 312 -8.65 -25.07 21.68
C SER A 312 -8.64 -25.45 20.19
N GLY A 313 -9.07 -26.67 19.92
CA GLY A 313 -9.23 -27.22 18.57
C GLY A 313 -8.21 -28.31 18.24
N THR A 314 -8.46 -28.96 17.12
CA THR A 314 -7.59 -30.01 16.56
C THR A 314 -7.23 -29.69 15.12
N VAL A 315 -6.04 -30.09 14.73
CA VAL A 315 -5.51 -29.84 13.37
C VAL A 315 -5.08 -31.16 12.74
N LYS A 316 -5.39 -31.31 11.44
CA LYS A 316 -4.89 -32.40 10.60
C LYS A 316 -4.18 -31.85 9.37
N MET A 317 -3.11 -32.51 8.95
CA MET A 317 -2.39 -32.28 7.69
C MET A 317 -2.42 -33.55 6.85
N GLY A 318 -2.98 -33.47 5.64
CA GLY A 318 -3.18 -34.67 4.79
C GLY A 318 -3.92 -35.80 5.53
N GLY A 319 -4.96 -35.48 6.28
CA GLY A 319 -5.77 -36.39 7.09
C GLY A 319 -5.11 -36.89 8.39
N LYS A 320 -3.86 -36.57 8.69
CA LYS A 320 -3.15 -37.03 9.88
C LYS A 320 -3.19 -35.95 10.97
N PRO A 321 -3.53 -36.31 12.24
CA PRO A 321 -3.49 -35.38 13.36
C PRO A 321 -2.08 -34.81 13.58
N VAL A 322 -1.99 -33.49 13.73
CA VAL A 322 -0.73 -32.79 14.01
C VAL A 322 -0.89 -31.76 15.11
N LYS A 323 0.20 -31.44 15.81
CA LYS A 323 0.21 -30.35 16.79
C LYS A 323 1.05 -29.20 16.26
N ILE A 324 0.43 -28.06 16.02
CA ILE A 324 1.08 -26.83 15.59
C ILE A 324 1.14 -25.89 16.78
N THR A 325 2.26 -25.92 17.52
CA THR A 325 2.46 -25.13 18.75
C THR A 325 3.43 -23.96 18.56
N SER A 326 3.98 -23.82 17.37
CA SER A 326 4.93 -22.76 17.04
C SER A 326 5.07 -22.60 15.52
N PRO A 327 5.56 -21.46 15.04
CA PRO A 327 5.90 -21.26 13.64
C PRO A 327 6.83 -22.34 13.06
N LEU A 328 7.84 -22.77 13.84
CA LEU A 328 8.75 -23.84 13.42
C LEU A 328 8.01 -25.18 13.22
N ALA A 329 7.04 -25.50 14.08
CA ALA A 329 6.21 -26.69 13.91
C ALA A 329 5.38 -26.61 12.62
N ALA A 330 4.76 -25.45 12.34
CA ALA A 330 4.04 -25.21 11.09
C ALA A 330 4.93 -25.36 9.87
N MET A 331 6.11 -24.75 9.89
CA MET A 331 7.09 -24.85 8.80
C MET A 331 7.52 -26.31 8.53
N LYS A 332 7.73 -27.10 9.55
CA LYS A 332 8.05 -28.54 9.42
C LYS A 332 6.93 -29.36 8.79
N HIS A 333 5.69 -28.89 8.93
CA HIS A 333 4.53 -29.48 8.25
C HIS A 333 4.24 -28.84 6.87
N GLY A 334 5.14 -27.96 6.38
CA GLY A 334 5.02 -27.35 5.06
C GLY A 334 4.05 -26.19 5.00
N ILE A 335 3.79 -25.51 6.12
CA ILE A 335 3.00 -24.28 6.16
C ILE A 335 3.95 -23.07 6.18
N SER A 336 3.67 -22.05 5.38
CA SER A 336 4.39 -20.79 5.38
C SER A 336 3.45 -19.62 5.68
N TYR A 337 4.00 -18.52 6.20
CA TYR A 337 3.23 -17.33 6.57
C TYR A 337 3.95 -16.03 6.22
N LEU A 338 3.36 -15.26 5.33
CA LEU A 338 3.78 -13.90 5.01
C LEU A 338 2.93 -12.95 5.85
N PRO A 339 3.54 -12.17 6.78
CA PRO A 339 2.81 -11.34 7.72
C PRO A 339 2.35 -10.00 7.10
N GLU A 340 1.28 -9.41 7.69
CA GLU A 340 0.75 -8.11 7.31
C GLU A 340 1.79 -6.98 7.43
N ASP A 341 2.49 -6.88 8.57
CA ASP A 341 3.55 -5.89 8.78
C ASP A 341 4.89 -6.41 8.26
N ARG A 342 5.14 -6.12 6.98
CA ARG A 342 6.40 -6.49 6.31
C ARG A 342 7.63 -5.99 7.04
N LYS A 343 7.61 -4.74 7.53
CA LYS A 343 8.81 -4.09 8.11
C LYS A 343 9.14 -4.64 9.49
N ARG A 344 8.12 -4.93 10.31
CA ARG A 344 8.30 -5.41 11.68
C ARG A 344 8.51 -6.91 11.75
N ASP A 345 7.68 -7.66 11.02
CA ASP A 345 7.58 -9.11 11.16
C ASP A 345 8.06 -9.88 9.92
N GLY A 346 8.21 -9.19 8.77
CA GLY A 346 8.52 -9.83 7.49
C GLY A 346 10.00 -9.86 7.14
N ILE A 347 10.70 -8.73 7.24
CA ILE A 347 12.12 -8.61 6.83
C ILE A 347 13.06 -8.44 8.02
N ILE A 348 14.32 -8.87 7.84
CA ILE A 348 15.40 -8.46 8.73
C ILE A 348 16.20 -7.39 7.99
N GLY A 349 15.90 -6.13 8.26
CA GLY A 349 16.29 -4.97 7.45
C GLY A 349 17.79 -4.82 7.20
N ASP A 350 18.63 -5.16 8.17
CA ASP A 350 20.08 -5.03 8.10
C ASP A 350 20.76 -6.22 7.40
N LEU A 351 20.05 -7.36 7.23
CA LEU A 351 20.55 -8.49 6.49
C LEU A 351 20.42 -8.26 4.97
N SER A 352 21.28 -8.96 4.23
CA SER A 352 21.29 -8.94 2.77
C SER A 352 20.00 -9.56 2.18
N VAL A 353 19.74 -9.29 0.90
CA VAL A 353 18.70 -9.96 0.11
C VAL A 353 18.90 -11.47 0.17
N ARG A 354 20.13 -11.96 -0.06
CA ARG A 354 20.48 -13.38 0.04
C ARG A 354 20.11 -13.97 1.40
N ASP A 355 20.53 -13.34 2.49
CA ASP A 355 20.34 -13.89 3.83
C ASP A 355 18.83 -13.89 4.20
N ASN A 356 18.07 -12.88 3.74
CA ASN A 356 16.62 -12.88 3.88
C ASN A 356 15.94 -14.00 3.08
N ILE A 357 16.42 -14.32 1.87
CA ILE A 357 15.85 -15.39 1.03
C ILE A 357 16.07 -16.77 1.67
N ILE A 358 17.31 -17.06 2.13
CA ILE A 358 17.63 -18.39 2.63
C ILE A 358 17.12 -18.68 4.04
N LEU A 359 16.63 -17.67 4.78
CA LEU A 359 16.36 -17.74 6.21
C LEU A 359 15.45 -18.92 6.59
N ALA A 360 14.28 -19.06 5.93
CA ALA A 360 13.33 -20.12 6.24
C ALA A 360 13.92 -21.52 5.96
N ARG A 361 14.66 -21.67 4.86
CA ARG A 361 15.34 -22.91 4.51
C ARG A 361 16.44 -23.27 5.52
N GLN A 362 17.23 -22.28 5.94
CA GLN A 362 18.26 -22.46 6.97
C GLN A 362 17.66 -22.92 8.31
N VAL A 363 16.51 -22.34 8.69
CA VAL A 363 15.79 -22.75 9.91
C VAL A 363 15.31 -24.20 9.81
N LEU A 364 14.80 -24.62 8.65
CA LEU A 364 14.35 -26.01 8.43
C LEU A 364 15.51 -27.01 8.39
N ASP A 365 16.64 -26.64 7.78
CA ASP A 365 17.85 -27.48 7.74
C ASP A 365 18.50 -27.61 9.13
N GLY A 366 18.26 -26.65 10.03
CA GLY A 366 18.70 -26.63 11.41
C GLY A 366 20.07 -25.99 11.62
N PHE A 367 20.37 -25.70 12.89
CA PHE A 367 21.57 -24.96 13.29
C PHE A 367 22.88 -25.65 12.91
N PHE A 368 22.93 -26.98 12.97
CA PHE A 368 24.13 -27.77 12.69
C PHE A 368 24.38 -28.04 11.19
N HIS A 369 23.48 -27.56 10.31
CA HIS A 369 23.60 -27.74 8.86
C HIS A 369 23.58 -26.40 8.14
N PRO A 370 24.58 -25.52 8.34
CA PRO A 370 24.59 -24.20 7.72
C PRO A 370 24.68 -24.32 6.19
N ILE A 371 23.85 -23.50 5.52
CA ILE A 371 23.91 -23.39 4.06
C ILE A 371 25.21 -22.67 3.69
N SER A 372 26.06 -23.32 2.87
CA SER A 372 27.31 -22.70 2.42
C SER A 372 27.04 -21.42 1.62
N LYS A 373 27.98 -20.45 1.66
CA LYS A 373 27.86 -19.19 0.95
C LYS A 373 27.58 -19.38 -0.55
N ALA A 374 28.26 -20.29 -1.21
CA ALA A 374 28.06 -20.58 -2.62
C ALA A 374 26.67 -21.14 -2.93
N LYS A 375 26.10 -21.98 -2.04
CA LYS A 375 24.74 -22.51 -2.19
C LYS A 375 23.70 -21.44 -1.91
N ALA A 376 23.94 -20.59 -0.90
CA ALA A 376 23.08 -19.44 -0.58
C ALA A 376 23.02 -18.45 -1.75
N GLU A 377 24.16 -18.16 -2.38
CA GLU A 377 24.26 -17.30 -3.56
C GLU A 377 23.43 -17.87 -4.71
N LYS A 378 23.62 -19.15 -5.03
CA LYS A 378 22.88 -19.82 -6.10
C LYS A 378 21.35 -19.74 -5.86
N TYR A 379 20.90 -19.99 -4.65
CA TYR A 379 19.47 -19.86 -4.30
C TYR A 379 18.97 -18.42 -4.46
N ALA A 380 19.74 -17.45 -3.97
CA ALA A 380 19.34 -16.05 -4.08
C ALA A 380 19.23 -15.60 -5.54
N GLU A 381 20.23 -15.91 -6.38
CA GLU A 381 20.21 -15.59 -7.81
C GLU A 381 19.04 -16.24 -8.56
N GLU A 382 18.71 -17.51 -8.23
CA GLU A 382 17.60 -18.23 -8.82
C GLU A 382 16.27 -17.53 -8.53
N TYR A 383 15.99 -17.21 -7.25
CA TYR A 383 14.73 -16.57 -6.86
C TYR A 383 14.66 -15.08 -7.22
N ILE A 384 15.80 -14.38 -7.29
CA ILE A 384 15.87 -13.02 -7.84
C ILE A 384 15.42 -13.02 -9.30
N ARG A 385 15.85 -13.98 -10.10
CA ARG A 385 15.43 -14.13 -11.50
C ARG A 385 13.96 -14.56 -11.60
N LEU A 386 13.55 -15.59 -10.84
CA LEU A 386 12.19 -16.14 -10.86
C LEU A 386 11.13 -15.07 -10.57
N LEU A 387 11.37 -14.23 -9.55
CA LEU A 387 10.42 -13.20 -9.12
C LEU A 387 10.76 -11.81 -9.66
N SER A 388 11.72 -11.70 -10.57
CA SER A 388 12.16 -10.42 -11.14
C SER A 388 12.43 -9.35 -10.06
N ILE A 389 13.20 -9.72 -9.01
CA ILE A 389 13.53 -8.82 -7.91
C ILE A 389 14.58 -7.81 -8.39
N LYS A 390 14.25 -6.51 -8.31
CA LYS A 390 15.17 -5.43 -8.68
C LYS A 390 16.12 -5.14 -7.51
N THR A 391 17.35 -5.59 -7.60
CA THR A 391 18.43 -5.35 -6.63
C THR A 391 19.76 -5.14 -7.34
N ALA A 392 20.67 -4.37 -6.73
CA ALA A 392 22.03 -4.17 -7.29
C ALA A 392 22.88 -5.43 -7.15
N SER A 393 22.72 -6.20 -6.05
CA SER A 393 23.41 -7.45 -5.79
C SER A 393 22.64 -8.28 -4.74
N THR A 394 23.02 -9.53 -4.57
CA THR A 394 22.52 -10.41 -3.51
C THR A 394 22.93 -9.96 -2.11
N ASP A 395 24.05 -9.23 -1.98
CA ASP A 395 24.56 -8.66 -0.73
C ASP A 395 23.92 -7.31 -0.35
N THR A 396 23.05 -6.75 -1.20
CA THR A 396 22.34 -5.50 -0.92
C THR A 396 21.48 -5.65 0.33
N PRO A 397 21.55 -4.74 1.34
CA PRO A 397 20.67 -4.77 2.50
C PRO A 397 19.19 -4.61 2.07
N ILE A 398 18.31 -5.50 2.56
CA ILE A 398 16.91 -5.55 2.11
C ILE A 398 16.15 -4.24 2.40
N LYS A 399 16.52 -3.51 3.46
CA LYS A 399 15.90 -2.22 3.81
C LYS A 399 16.05 -1.14 2.72
N SER A 400 17.04 -1.27 1.83
CA SER A 400 17.28 -0.33 0.73
C SER A 400 16.41 -0.59 -0.52
N LEU A 401 15.70 -1.72 -0.56
CA LEU A 401 14.81 -2.04 -1.67
C LEU A 401 13.46 -1.33 -1.53
N SER A 402 12.79 -1.12 -2.68
CA SER A 402 11.39 -0.69 -2.70
C SER A 402 10.47 -1.73 -2.02
N GLY A 403 9.30 -1.27 -1.54
CA GLY A 403 8.33 -2.13 -0.86
C GLY A 403 7.94 -3.38 -1.65
N GLY A 404 7.71 -3.25 -2.96
CA GLY A 404 7.40 -4.39 -3.83
C GLY A 404 8.54 -5.40 -3.94
N ASN A 405 9.81 -4.94 -4.03
CA ASN A 405 10.95 -5.84 -4.07
C ASN A 405 11.20 -6.51 -2.71
N GLN A 406 10.98 -5.81 -1.58
CA GLN A 406 11.00 -6.43 -0.25
C GLN A 406 9.96 -7.55 -0.14
N GLN A 407 8.76 -7.33 -0.65
CA GLN A 407 7.68 -8.32 -0.65
C GLN A 407 8.04 -9.55 -1.47
N LYS A 408 8.63 -9.35 -2.65
CA LYS A 408 9.13 -10.44 -3.50
C LYS A 408 10.25 -11.23 -2.81
N VAL A 409 11.12 -10.60 -2.03
CA VAL A 409 12.17 -11.29 -1.23
C VAL A 409 11.53 -12.18 -0.15
N ILE A 410 10.47 -11.72 0.53
CA ILE A 410 9.75 -12.55 1.52
C ILE A 410 9.07 -13.73 0.83
N LEU A 411 8.44 -13.52 -0.33
CA LEU A 411 7.86 -14.61 -1.13
C LEU A 411 8.94 -15.61 -1.57
N ALA A 412 10.11 -15.14 -2.04
CA ALA A 412 11.26 -15.98 -2.38
C ALA A 412 11.70 -16.86 -1.19
N ARG A 413 11.78 -16.28 0.01
CA ARG A 413 12.09 -17.00 1.27
C ARG A 413 11.17 -18.20 1.48
N TRP A 414 9.88 -17.97 1.32
CA TRP A 414 8.89 -19.01 1.56
C TRP A 414 8.86 -20.04 0.44
N LEU A 415 8.97 -19.62 -0.82
CA LEU A 415 9.05 -20.54 -1.96
C LEU A 415 10.28 -21.45 -1.88
N LEU A 416 11.44 -20.95 -1.43
CA LEU A 416 12.64 -21.75 -1.20
C LEU A 416 12.44 -22.82 -0.11
N ALA A 417 11.58 -22.58 0.87
CA ALA A 417 11.19 -23.55 1.87
C ALA A 417 10.26 -24.64 1.32
N ASN A 418 9.74 -24.49 0.09
CA ASN A 418 8.85 -25.40 -0.62
C ASN A 418 7.62 -25.82 0.18
N PRO A 419 6.75 -24.89 0.59
CA PRO A 419 5.54 -25.18 1.35
C PRO A 419 4.49 -25.90 0.52
N VAL A 420 3.63 -26.65 1.16
CA VAL A 420 2.39 -27.22 0.58
C VAL A 420 1.20 -26.30 0.78
N TYR A 421 1.26 -25.48 1.84
CA TYR A 421 0.24 -24.49 2.17
C TYR A 421 0.90 -23.13 2.51
N MET A 422 0.49 -22.09 1.80
CA MET A 422 0.99 -20.73 1.98
C MET A 422 -0.12 -19.82 2.51
N ILE A 423 0.19 -19.06 3.54
CA ILE A 423 -0.69 -18.00 4.07
C ILE A 423 -0.05 -16.67 3.72
N LEU A 424 -0.79 -15.82 3.00
CA LEU A 424 -0.36 -14.51 2.55
C LEU A 424 -1.29 -13.45 3.15
N ASP A 425 -0.82 -12.80 4.21
CA ASP A 425 -1.58 -11.79 4.94
C ASP A 425 -1.21 -10.40 4.42
N GLU A 426 -2.13 -9.74 3.71
CA GLU A 426 -1.96 -8.45 3.04
C GLU A 426 -0.70 -8.40 2.13
N PRO A 427 -0.47 -9.38 1.22
CA PRO A 427 0.77 -9.45 0.45
C PRO A 427 0.93 -8.30 -0.54
N THR A 428 -0.12 -7.56 -0.82
CA THR A 428 -0.18 -6.45 -1.77
C THR A 428 -0.23 -5.08 -1.10
N ARG A 429 -0.20 -5.02 0.22
CA ARG A 429 -0.28 -3.77 0.98
C ARG A 429 0.96 -2.90 0.81
N GLY A 430 0.73 -1.63 0.42
CA GLY A 430 1.81 -0.63 0.31
C GLY A 430 2.83 -0.91 -0.78
N ILE A 431 2.40 -1.54 -1.87
CA ILE A 431 3.18 -1.76 -3.09
C ILE A 431 2.45 -1.18 -4.29
N ASP A 432 3.17 -0.96 -5.38
CA ASP A 432 2.60 -0.43 -6.61
C ASP A 432 1.69 -1.43 -7.33
N VAL A 433 0.80 -0.89 -8.19
CA VAL A 433 -0.24 -1.68 -8.88
C VAL A 433 0.37 -2.78 -9.76
N GLY A 434 1.49 -2.51 -10.42
CA GLY A 434 2.17 -3.50 -11.27
C GLY A 434 2.64 -4.70 -10.46
N THR A 435 3.31 -4.45 -9.33
CA THR A 435 3.75 -5.52 -8.42
C THR A 435 2.57 -6.27 -7.79
N LYS A 436 1.43 -5.60 -7.50
CA LYS A 436 0.19 -6.28 -7.04
C LYS A 436 -0.28 -7.33 -8.03
N VAL A 437 -0.37 -6.97 -9.32
CA VAL A 437 -0.79 -7.90 -10.39
C VAL A 437 0.20 -9.05 -10.54
N GLU A 438 1.51 -8.80 -10.47
CA GLU A 438 2.52 -9.86 -10.51
C GLU A 438 2.36 -10.86 -9.35
N ILE A 439 2.08 -10.39 -8.14
CA ILE A 439 1.84 -11.26 -6.97
C ILE A 439 0.54 -12.06 -7.16
N GLN A 440 -0.54 -11.46 -7.67
CA GLN A 440 -1.80 -12.15 -7.94
C GLN A 440 -1.60 -13.26 -8.99
N LYS A 441 -0.87 -12.98 -10.08
CA LYS A 441 -0.50 -14.00 -11.09
C LYS A 441 0.32 -15.14 -10.47
N LEU A 442 1.30 -14.82 -9.62
CA LEU A 442 2.10 -15.81 -8.92
C LEU A 442 1.23 -16.71 -8.03
N VAL A 443 0.26 -16.15 -7.30
CA VAL A 443 -0.67 -16.92 -6.45
C VAL A 443 -1.46 -17.93 -7.28
N LEU A 444 -2.03 -17.49 -8.41
CA LEU A 444 -2.78 -18.37 -9.30
C LEU A 444 -1.90 -19.46 -9.92
N GLN A 445 -0.66 -19.10 -10.32
CA GLN A 445 0.31 -20.08 -10.83
C GLN A 445 0.65 -21.14 -9.77
N LEU A 446 0.94 -20.73 -8.53
CA LEU A 446 1.23 -21.65 -7.43
C LEU A 446 0.06 -22.59 -7.14
N ALA A 447 -1.18 -22.11 -7.23
CA ALA A 447 -2.37 -22.92 -7.09
C ALA A 447 -2.48 -23.96 -8.23
N ALA A 448 -2.23 -23.55 -9.48
CA ALA A 448 -2.19 -24.44 -10.63
C ALA A 448 -1.09 -25.52 -10.50
N GLU A 449 0.04 -25.22 -9.83
CA GLU A 449 1.10 -26.17 -9.49
C GLU A 449 0.74 -27.09 -8.30
N GLY A 450 -0.49 -26.96 -7.74
CA GLY A 450 -1.00 -27.79 -6.66
C GLY A 450 -0.61 -27.31 -5.25
N LYS A 451 -0.14 -26.08 -5.07
CA LYS A 451 0.04 -25.47 -3.75
C LYS A 451 -1.28 -24.86 -3.29
N SER A 452 -1.59 -25.00 -2.00
CA SER A 452 -2.76 -24.36 -1.39
C SER A 452 -2.37 -22.97 -0.90
N VAL A 453 -3.23 -21.96 -1.11
CA VAL A 453 -2.93 -20.58 -0.73
C VAL A 453 -4.12 -19.97 0.02
N THR A 454 -3.87 -19.40 1.20
CA THR A 454 -4.78 -18.45 1.82
C THR A 454 -4.30 -17.04 1.50
N PHE A 455 -5.15 -16.25 0.84
CA PHE A 455 -4.87 -14.89 0.41
C PHE A 455 -5.79 -13.93 1.15
N ILE A 456 -5.23 -13.02 1.93
CA ILE A 456 -5.96 -12.00 2.67
C ILE A 456 -5.61 -10.64 2.07
N SER A 457 -6.63 -9.86 1.72
CA SER A 457 -6.46 -8.47 1.30
C SER A 457 -7.59 -7.61 1.87
N SER A 458 -7.27 -6.37 2.21
CA SER A 458 -8.25 -5.33 2.51
C SER A 458 -9.03 -4.89 1.26
N GLU A 459 -8.46 -5.13 0.06
CA GLU A 459 -9.10 -4.82 -1.21
C GLU A 459 -9.94 -6.01 -1.70
N ILE A 460 -11.27 -5.90 -1.59
CA ILE A 460 -12.21 -6.97 -1.99
C ILE A 460 -12.00 -7.38 -3.46
N ASP A 461 -11.74 -6.42 -4.33
CA ASP A 461 -11.50 -6.68 -5.77
C ASP A 461 -10.29 -7.60 -6.01
N GLU A 462 -9.24 -7.53 -5.18
CA GLU A 462 -8.10 -8.44 -5.27
C GLU A 462 -8.49 -9.86 -4.91
N MET A 463 -9.27 -10.01 -3.84
CA MET A 463 -9.73 -11.32 -3.38
C MET A 463 -10.67 -11.97 -4.39
N LEU A 464 -11.60 -11.20 -4.97
CA LEU A 464 -12.51 -11.69 -6.01
C LEU A 464 -11.80 -12.17 -7.28
N ARG A 465 -10.61 -11.60 -7.57
CA ARG A 465 -9.80 -12.02 -8.73
C ARG A 465 -9.06 -13.32 -8.51
N VAL A 466 -8.57 -13.60 -7.29
CA VAL A 466 -7.67 -14.73 -7.06
C VAL A 466 -8.29 -15.87 -6.25
N CYS A 467 -9.28 -15.60 -5.38
CA CYS A 467 -9.86 -16.61 -4.52
C CYS A 467 -10.99 -17.36 -5.21
N SER A 468 -11.08 -18.67 -4.98
CA SER A 468 -12.22 -19.53 -5.35
C SER A 468 -13.24 -19.65 -4.22
N ARG A 469 -12.85 -19.29 -2.99
CA ARG A 469 -13.69 -19.31 -1.79
C ARG A 469 -13.27 -18.21 -0.82
N LEU A 470 -14.26 -17.60 -0.17
CA LEU A 470 -14.05 -16.60 0.89
C LEU A 470 -14.70 -17.03 2.20
N VAL A 471 -13.92 -16.97 3.27
CA VAL A 471 -14.39 -17.10 4.65
C VAL A 471 -14.66 -15.69 5.17
N VAL A 472 -15.89 -15.40 5.57
CA VAL A 472 -16.30 -14.08 6.05
C VAL A 472 -16.22 -14.04 7.58
N MET A 473 -15.49 -13.05 8.08
CA MET A 473 -15.30 -12.86 9.52
C MET A 473 -15.94 -11.57 10.02
N ARG A 474 -16.53 -11.65 11.23
CA ARG A 474 -17.06 -10.52 11.98
C ARG A 474 -16.90 -10.79 13.48
N ASP A 475 -16.45 -9.78 14.23
CA ASP A 475 -16.31 -9.88 15.70
C ASP A 475 -15.53 -11.12 16.17
N ARG A 476 -14.44 -11.43 15.43
CA ARG A 476 -13.52 -12.56 15.68
C ARG A 476 -14.16 -13.94 15.56
N GLN A 477 -15.20 -14.06 14.77
CA GLN A 477 -15.85 -15.33 14.44
C GLN A 477 -16.11 -15.44 12.94
N VAL A 478 -16.14 -16.67 12.42
CA VAL A 478 -16.60 -16.96 11.07
C VAL A 478 -18.12 -16.82 11.04
N VAL A 479 -18.64 -15.98 10.15
CA VAL A 479 -20.09 -15.72 9.99
C VAL A 479 -20.64 -16.28 8.69
N GLY A 480 -19.81 -16.77 7.79
CA GLY A 480 -20.23 -17.41 6.55
C GLY A 480 -19.07 -17.78 5.65
N GLU A 481 -19.35 -18.56 4.63
CA GLU A 481 -18.48 -18.87 3.49
C GLU A 481 -19.20 -18.53 2.19
N LEU A 482 -18.46 -17.98 1.21
CA LEU A 482 -18.95 -17.64 -0.11
C LEU A 482 -18.15 -18.39 -1.17
N ARG A 483 -18.84 -18.94 -2.18
CA ARG A 483 -18.26 -19.71 -3.31
C ARG A 483 -19.02 -19.41 -4.59
N GLY A 484 -18.42 -19.69 -5.74
CA GLY A 484 -19.07 -19.65 -7.04
C GLY A 484 -19.76 -18.32 -7.33
N SER A 485 -21.04 -18.35 -7.66
CA SER A 485 -21.86 -17.17 -7.97
C SER A 485 -22.01 -16.18 -6.81
N ASP A 486 -21.81 -16.64 -5.57
CA ASP A 486 -21.90 -15.81 -4.37
C ASP A 486 -20.61 -15.02 -4.10
N LEU A 487 -19.53 -15.29 -4.85
CA LEU A 487 -18.30 -14.51 -4.79
C LEU A 487 -18.47 -13.16 -5.49
N ASN A 488 -19.17 -12.25 -4.85
CA ASN A 488 -19.37 -10.89 -5.32
C ASN A 488 -19.40 -9.90 -4.14
N GLN A 489 -19.12 -8.63 -4.43
CA GLN A 489 -19.02 -7.59 -3.41
C GLN A 489 -20.32 -7.43 -2.60
N SER A 490 -21.48 -7.54 -3.23
CA SER A 490 -22.78 -7.41 -2.58
C SER A 490 -23.00 -8.51 -1.53
N SER A 491 -22.70 -9.77 -1.88
CA SER A 491 -22.83 -10.91 -0.98
C SER A 491 -21.86 -10.82 0.20
N ILE A 492 -20.61 -10.40 -0.05
CA ILE A 492 -19.63 -10.15 1.01
C ILE A 492 -20.17 -9.12 2.01
N MET A 493 -20.62 -7.96 1.51
CA MET A 493 -21.14 -6.89 2.35
C MET A 493 -22.41 -7.30 3.12
N LYS A 494 -23.32 -8.05 2.49
CA LYS A 494 -24.49 -8.61 3.17
C LYS A 494 -24.10 -9.53 4.32
N THR A 495 -23.18 -10.46 4.10
CA THR A 495 -22.73 -11.41 5.11
C THR A 495 -22.03 -10.69 6.29
N ILE A 496 -21.19 -9.68 5.99
CA ILE A 496 -20.55 -8.85 7.02
C ILE A 496 -21.60 -8.08 7.83
N ALA A 497 -22.63 -7.53 7.19
CA ALA A 497 -23.69 -6.77 7.86
C ALA A 497 -24.63 -7.61 8.72
N GLY A 498 -24.62 -8.94 8.57
CA GLY A 498 -25.49 -9.86 9.31
C GLY A 498 -26.87 -10.03 8.68
N GLY A 499 -26.99 -9.80 7.37
CA GLY A 499 -28.18 -10.18 6.60
C GLY A 499 -28.33 -11.70 6.60
N GLU A 500 -29.53 -12.19 6.92
CA GLU A 500 -29.86 -13.62 6.91
C GLU A 500 -29.49 -14.21 5.54
N GLN A 501 -28.81 -15.35 5.60
CA GLN A 501 -28.75 -16.26 4.45
C GLN A 501 -30.19 -16.68 4.15
N ALA A 502 -30.71 -16.30 2.98
CA ALA A 502 -32.00 -16.73 2.46
C ALA A 502 -31.92 -18.17 2.00
#